data_da66416875683642c4c951e75450a005
#
_entry.id   da66416875683642c4c951e75450a005
#
_cell.length_a   1.000
_cell.length_b   1.000
_cell.length_c   1.000
_cell.angle_alpha   90.00
_cell.angle_beta   90.00
_cell.angle_gamma   90.00
#
_symmetry.space_group_name_H-M   'P 1'
#
loop_
_entity.id
_entity.type
_entity.pdbx_description
1 polymer ?
#
loop_
_entity_poly.entity_id
_entity_poly.type
_entity_poly.pdbx_seq_one_letter_code
_entity_poly.pdbx_strand_id
1 'polypeptide(L)'
;MNFVSAQPEILSAAASRLEEIGTALTDQNTASSAPTTGVVPAAADGVSLVTAARFAVYAQSFQAVSTQAAAIHSAFVSALQTSADSYAVAEAANAASAR
;
A
#
# COMPACT_ATOMS: atom_id res chain seq x y z
N MET A 1 -1.14 32.56 22.78
CA MET A 1 -1.20 31.14 23.19
C MET A 1 -1.43 30.28 21.97
N ASN A 2 -0.58 29.29 21.75
CA ASN A 2 -0.72 28.39 20.61
C ASN A 2 -1.55 27.18 21.00
N PHE A 3 -2.61 26.93 20.27
CA PHE A 3 -3.43 25.71 20.46
C PHE A 3 -3.07 24.68 19.40
N VAL A 4 -3.01 23.44 19.80
CA VAL A 4 -2.93 22.31 18.88
C VAL A 4 -4.33 22.05 18.35
N SER A 5 -4.46 22.05 17.03
CA SER A 5 -5.72 21.71 16.38
C SER A 5 -5.54 20.47 15.49
N ALA A 6 -6.54 19.62 15.48
CA ALA A 6 -6.58 18.46 14.63
C ALA A 6 -7.85 18.50 13.76
N GLN A 7 -7.74 17.97 12.55
CA GLN A 7 -8.86 17.86 11.63
C GLN A 7 -9.05 16.36 11.30
N PRO A 8 -9.80 15.62 12.14
CA PRO A 8 -9.95 14.17 11.99
C PRO A 8 -10.50 13.76 10.64
N GLU A 9 -11.39 14.53 10.06
CA GLU A 9 -11.98 14.28 8.75
C GLU A 9 -10.96 14.36 7.61
N ILE A 10 -9.92 15.19 7.73
CA ILE A 10 -8.82 15.25 6.75
C ILE A 10 -7.93 14.03 6.89
N LEU A 11 -7.64 13.59 8.12
CA LEU A 11 -6.88 12.37 8.36
C LEU A 11 -7.62 11.14 7.82
N SER A 12 -8.92 11.07 8.06
CA SER A 12 -9.78 9.98 7.54
C SER A 12 -9.83 9.99 6.02
N ALA A 13 -9.94 11.15 5.40
CA ALA A 13 -9.92 11.30 3.94
C ALA A 13 -8.57 10.87 3.36
N ALA A 14 -7.46 11.23 4.01
CA ALA A 14 -6.13 10.80 3.62
C ALA A 14 -5.96 9.28 3.71
N ALA A 15 -6.48 8.66 4.77
CA ALA A 15 -6.49 7.21 4.94
C ALA A 15 -7.25 6.51 3.80
N SER A 16 -8.42 7.03 3.42
CA SER A 16 -9.22 6.50 2.32
C SER A 16 -8.49 6.61 0.97
N ARG A 17 -7.81 7.71 0.71
CA ARG A 17 -7.00 7.88 -0.51
C ARG A 17 -5.83 6.93 -0.55
N LEU A 18 -5.15 6.71 0.58
CA LEU A 18 -4.06 5.74 0.67
C LEU A 18 -4.57 4.31 0.46
N GLU A 19 -5.75 3.98 0.94
CA GLU A 19 -6.39 2.70 0.67
C GLU A 19 -6.66 2.49 -0.81
N GLU A 20 -7.17 3.50 -1.51
CA GLU A 20 -7.40 3.47 -2.96
C GLU A 20 -6.09 3.27 -3.73
N ILE A 21 -5.02 3.97 -3.34
CA ILE A 21 -3.69 3.80 -3.93
C ILE A 21 -3.19 2.38 -3.71
N GLY A 22 -3.35 1.84 -2.51
CA GLY A 22 -2.96 0.47 -2.18
C GLY A 22 -3.71 -0.56 -3.02
N THR A 23 -5.01 -0.39 -3.22
CA THR A 23 -5.83 -1.25 -4.07
C THR A 23 -5.36 -1.19 -5.53
N ALA A 24 -5.14 0.01 -6.07
CA ALA A 24 -4.67 0.19 -7.44
C ALA A 24 -3.29 -0.45 -7.64
N LEU A 25 -2.39 -0.31 -6.68
CA LEU A 25 -1.05 -0.91 -6.74
C LEU A 25 -1.12 -2.43 -6.68
N THR A 26 -1.95 -2.99 -5.82
CA THR A 26 -2.17 -4.44 -5.73
C THR A 26 -2.73 -5.00 -7.03
N ASP A 27 -3.68 -4.31 -7.64
CA ASP A 27 -4.27 -4.71 -8.94
C ASP A 27 -3.21 -4.70 -10.04
N GLN A 28 -2.35 -3.69 -10.09
CA GLN A 28 -1.26 -3.60 -11.06
C GLN A 28 -0.22 -4.70 -10.83
N ASN A 29 0.13 -4.98 -9.59
CA ASN A 29 1.07 -6.05 -9.25
C ASN A 29 0.51 -7.42 -9.63
N THR A 30 -0.77 -7.64 -9.42
CA THR A 30 -1.47 -8.87 -9.84
C THR A 30 -1.47 -9.00 -11.36
N ALA A 31 -1.80 -7.92 -12.07
CA ALA A 31 -1.81 -7.92 -13.54
C ALA A 31 -0.42 -8.16 -14.14
N SER A 32 0.64 -7.70 -13.48
CA SER A 32 2.02 -7.88 -13.94
C SER A 32 2.61 -9.25 -13.60
N SER A 33 1.97 -10.02 -12.74
CA SER A 33 2.53 -11.29 -12.23
C SER A 33 2.76 -12.30 -13.36
N ALA A 34 1.74 -12.66 -14.13
CA ALA A 34 1.87 -13.66 -15.19
C ALA A 34 2.83 -13.22 -16.30
N PRO A 35 2.76 -11.99 -16.84
CA PRO A 35 3.70 -11.55 -17.88
C PRO A 35 5.17 -11.55 -17.43
N THR A 36 5.45 -11.23 -16.16
CA THR A 36 6.83 -11.10 -15.68
C THR A 36 7.41 -12.41 -15.17
N THR A 37 6.59 -13.33 -14.65
CA THR A 37 7.05 -14.65 -14.21
C THR A 37 7.09 -15.68 -15.34
N GLY A 38 6.38 -15.43 -16.45
CA GLY A 38 6.28 -16.33 -17.58
C GLY A 38 6.97 -15.81 -18.85
N VAL A 39 8.08 -15.09 -18.72
CA VAL A 39 8.81 -14.57 -19.87
C VAL A 39 9.29 -15.71 -20.76
N VAL A 40 8.94 -15.64 -22.05
CA VAL A 40 9.37 -16.61 -23.06
C VAL A 40 10.80 -16.24 -23.50
N PRO A 41 11.75 -17.22 -23.59
CA PRO A 41 13.08 -16.94 -24.09
C PRO A 41 13.03 -16.38 -25.51
N ALA A 42 13.93 -15.41 -25.79
CA ALA A 42 14.00 -14.76 -27.09
C ALA A 42 14.47 -15.73 -28.21
N ALA A 43 15.24 -16.76 -27.83
CA ALA A 43 15.73 -17.80 -28.73
C ALA A 43 15.98 -19.09 -27.95
N ALA A 44 16.29 -20.16 -28.65
CA ALA A 44 16.57 -21.47 -28.06
C ALA A 44 18.02 -21.67 -27.59
N ASP A 45 18.82 -20.60 -27.59
CA ASP A 45 20.21 -20.67 -27.09
C ASP A 45 20.28 -20.60 -25.57
N GLY A 46 21.42 -21.03 -24.99
CA GLY A 46 21.62 -21.09 -23.54
C GLY A 46 21.54 -19.74 -22.87
N VAL A 47 21.98 -18.66 -23.49
CA VAL A 47 21.93 -17.31 -22.93
C VAL A 47 20.48 -16.84 -22.80
N SER A 48 19.67 -17.03 -23.84
CA SER A 48 18.26 -16.66 -23.83
C SER A 48 17.46 -17.45 -22.77
N LEU A 49 17.76 -18.74 -22.62
CA LEU A 49 17.10 -19.60 -21.62
C LEU A 49 17.47 -19.16 -20.21
N VAL A 50 18.75 -18.90 -19.91
CA VAL A 50 19.20 -18.43 -18.59
C VAL A 50 18.65 -17.05 -18.28
N THR A 51 18.60 -16.15 -19.25
CA THR A 51 18.08 -14.81 -19.07
C THR A 51 16.58 -14.85 -18.70
N ALA A 52 15.79 -15.65 -19.42
CA ALA A 52 14.37 -15.81 -19.10
C ALA A 52 14.16 -16.43 -17.72
N ALA A 53 14.96 -17.43 -17.34
CA ALA A 53 14.87 -18.05 -16.03
C ALA A 53 15.20 -17.08 -14.89
N ARG A 54 16.26 -16.26 -15.05
CA ARG A 54 16.62 -15.23 -14.07
C ARG A 54 15.56 -14.16 -13.95
N PHE A 55 14.99 -13.74 -15.06
CA PHE A 55 13.89 -12.78 -15.06
C PHE A 55 12.70 -13.30 -14.26
N ALA A 56 12.33 -14.55 -14.44
CA ALA A 56 11.25 -15.18 -13.69
C ALA A 56 11.54 -15.23 -12.18
N VAL A 57 12.78 -15.56 -11.79
CA VAL A 57 13.19 -15.57 -10.38
C VAL A 57 13.07 -14.17 -9.75
N TYR A 58 13.57 -13.16 -10.43
CA TYR A 58 13.46 -11.78 -9.94
C TYR A 58 12.01 -11.30 -9.87
N ALA A 59 11.20 -11.68 -10.85
CA ALA A 59 9.78 -11.35 -10.85
C ALA A 59 9.05 -12.00 -9.67
N GLN A 60 9.37 -13.24 -9.34
CA GLN A 60 8.83 -13.91 -8.15
C GLN A 60 9.26 -13.21 -6.85
N SER A 61 10.52 -12.81 -6.75
CA SER A 61 11.02 -12.04 -5.60
C SER A 61 10.30 -10.70 -5.49
N PHE A 62 10.06 -10.02 -6.59
CA PHE A 62 9.29 -8.78 -6.63
C PHE A 62 7.86 -9.00 -6.11
N GLN A 63 7.20 -10.07 -6.53
CA GLN A 63 5.84 -10.37 -6.06
C GLN A 63 5.82 -10.62 -4.54
N ALA A 64 6.81 -11.33 -4.00
CA ALA A 64 6.92 -11.58 -2.57
C ALA A 64 7.11 -10.28 -1.78
N VAL A 65 8.02 -9.40 -2.23
CA VAL A 65 8.26 -8.09 -1.60
C VAL A 65 7.01 -7.20 -1.72
N SER A 66 6.34 -7.21 -2.87
CA SER A 66 5.12 -6.44 -3.09
C SER A 66 3.99 -6.87 -2.15
N THR A 67 3.87 -8.16 -1.87
CA THR A 67 2.88 -8.67 -0.92
C THR A 67 3.18 -8.18 0.50
N GLN A 68 4.44 -8.19 0.92
CA GLN A 68 4.85 -7.66 2.22
C GLN A 68 4.61 -6.14 2.29
N ALA A 69 4.95 -5.41 1.24
CA ALA A 69 4.72 -3.97 1.16
C ALA A 69 3.22 -3.64 1.25
N ALA A 70 2.36 -4.43 0.62
CA ALA A 70 0.91 -4.26 0.70
C ALA A 70 0.40 -4.45 2.12
N ALA A 71 0.93 -5.43 2.86
CA ALA A 71 0.57 -5.67 4.26
C ALA A 71 0.99 -4.49 5.15
N ILE A 72 2.20 -3.96 4.95
CA ILE A 72 2.69 -2.78 5.68
C ILE A 72 1.83 -1.55 5.35
N HIS A 73 1.49 -1.36 4.09
CA HIS A 73 0.61 -0.25 3.65
C HIS A 73 -0.77 -0.34 4.32
N SER A 74 -1.37 -1.52 4.35
CA SER A 74 -2.67 -1.73 5.02
C SER A 74 -2.59 -1.44 6.52
N ALA A 75 -1.52 -1.85 7.18
CA ALA A 75 -1.29 -1.56 8.60
C ALA A 75 -1.16 -0.05 8.84
N PHE A 76 -0.46 0.65 7.96
CA PHE A 76 -0.33 2.11 8.03
C PHE A 76 -1.68 2.82 7.84
N VAL A 77 -2.47 2.41 6.86
CA VAL A 77 -3.82 2.96 6.64
C VAL A 77 -4.71 2.75 7.85
N SER A 78 -4.68 1.56 8.45
CA SER A 78 -5.43 1.25 9.66
C SER A 78 -4.99 2.11 10.85
N ALA A 79 -3.68 2.31 11.02
CA ALA A 79 -3.14 3.16 12.09
C ALA A 79 -3.58 4.63 11.90
N LEU A 80 -3.56 5.11 10.67
CA LEU A 80 -3.99 6.47 10.36
C LEU A 80 -5.49 6.66 10.63
N GLN A 81 -6.32 5.68 10.25
CA GLN A 81 -7.77 5.72 10.53
C GLN A 81 -8.04 5.67 12.03
N THR A 82 -7.34 4.81 12.77
CA THR A 82 -7.46 4.73 14.23
C THR A 82 -7.07 6.06 14.89
N SER A 83 -6.02 6.71 14.40
CA SER A 83 -5.61 8.03 14.89
C SER A 83 -6.69 9.09 14.61
N ALA A 84 -7.27 9.08 13.42
CA ALA A 84 -8.36 9.99 13.07
C ALA A 84 -9.56 9.81 13.99
N ASP A 85 -9.94 8.57 14.28
CA ASP A 85 -11.05 8.24 15.17
C ASP A 85 -10.76 8.70 16.60
N SER A 86 -9.53 8.53 17.08
CA SER A 86 -9.11 8.98 18.41
C SER A 86 -9.18 10.50 18.56
N TYR A 87 -8.73 11.23 17.54
CA TYR A 87 -8.84 12.69 17.52
C TYR A 87 -10.30 13.14 17.45
N ALA A 88 -11.14 12.45 16.68
CA ALA A 88 -12.57 12.78 16.59
C ALA A 88 -13.26 12.63 17.94
N VAL A 89 -12.97 11.57 18.69
CA VAL A 89 -13.52 11.34 20.03
C VAL A 89 -13.03 12.41 20.99
N ALA A 90 -11.73 12.76 20.98
CA ALA A 90 -11.15 13.78 21.84
C ALA A 90 -11.76 15.16 21.55
N GLU A 91 -11.90 15.52 20.28
CA GLU A 91 -12.47 16.81 19.89
C GLU A 91 -13.95 16.90 20.28
N ALA A 92 -14.72 15.82 20.14
CA ALA A 92 -16.10 15.78 20.58
C ALA A 92 -16.24 15.93 22.10
N ALA A 93 -15.36 15.27 22.85
CA ALA A 93 -15.33 15.39 24.31
C ALA A 93 -14.95 16.82 24.74
N ASN A 94 -13.96 17.42 24.10
CA ASN A 94 -13.55 18.80 24.36
C ASN A 94 -14.67 19.80 24.06
N ALA A 95 -15.35 19.62 22.94
CA ALA A 95 -16.49 20.47 22.58
C ALA A 95 -17.62 20.38 23.60
N ALA A 96 -17.91 19.18 24.08
CA ALA A 96 -18.93 18.97 25.12
C ALA A 96 -18.52 19.63 26.44
N SER A 97 -17.24 19.59 26.81
CA SER A 97 -16.71 20.20 28.04
C SER A 97 -16.67 21.73 27.98
N ALA A 98 -16.65 22.31 26.79
CA ALA A 98 -16.55 23.75 26.59
C ALA A 98 -17.91 24.48 26.71
N ARG A 99 -19.00 23.79 26.91
CA ARG A 99 -20.34 24.34 27.07
C ARG A 99 -20.56 24.99 28.43
#